data_08e743f28bca6b6116687601f92f63d1
#
_entry.id   08e743f28bca6b6116687601f92f63d1
#
_cell.length_a   1.000
_cell.length_b   1.000
_cell.length_c   1.000
_cell.angle_alpha   90.00
_cell.angle_beta   90.00
_cell.angle_gamma   90.00
#
_symmetry.space_group_name_H-M   'P 1'
#
loop_
_entity.id
_entity.type
_entity.pdbx_description
1 polymer ?
#
loop_
_entity_poly.entity_id
_entity_poly.type
_entity_poly.pdbx_seq_one_letter_code
_entity_poly.pdbx_strand_id
1 'polypeptide(L)'
;MDLKRIVRIAMMTALIFAGTYTFKIPIAITGGYTHLGDCAIFVGVMLLGRKDGALAAALGAALSDLLSGAMLWVLPTFIIKGIMALIMGLAVEKLMPEHRYGWLIGEVLGGVCQIVGYQLVKIVLISPAAAIATIPTITMQTIAGIVIASVVITIMQSSNLVERLKRS
;
A
#
# COMPACT_ATOMS: atom_id res chain seq x y z
N MET A 1 22.92 -3.70 7.18
CA MET A 1 22.09 -3.05 6.15
C MET A 1 22.93 -1.95 5.53
N ASP A 2 23.06 -1.93 4.20
CA ASP A 2 23.84 -0.90 3.50
C ASP A 2 23.13 0.47 3.61
N LEU A 3 23.88 1.57 3.75
CA LEU A 3 23.36 2.93 3.89
C LEU A 3 22.42 3.29 2.71
N LYS A 4 22.79 2.94 1.50
CA LYS A 4 21.96 3.16 0.29
C LYS A 4 20.57 2.51 0.44
N ARG A 5 20.49 1.29 0.95
CA ARG A 5 19.25 0.58 1.18
C ARG A 5 18.37 1.28 2.22
N ILE A 6 18.98 1.74 3.32
CA ILE A 6 18.26 2.50 4.36
C ILE A 6 17.66 3.77 3.78
N VAL A 7 18.44 4.54 3.02
CA VAL A 7 18.00 5.80 2.40
C VAL A 7 16.85 5.55 1.43
N ARG A 8 16.91 4.52 0.58
CA ARG A 8 15.82 4.17 -0.35
C ARG A 8 14.52 3.82 0.39
N ILE A 9 14.60 3.01 1.44
CA ILE A 9 13.44 2.66 2.27
C ILE A 9 12.87 3.92 2.93
N ALA A 10 13.72 4.77 3.52
CA ALA A 10 13.29 6.00 4.18
C ALA A 10 12.61 6.99 3.22
N MET A 11 13.16 7.19 2.02
CA MET A 11 12.56 8.03 0.99
C MET A 11 11.18 7.50 0.55
N MET A 12 11.08 6.20 0.32
CA MET A 12 9.80 5.59 -0.06
C MET A 12 8.79 5.64 1.10
N THR A 13 9.22 5.42 2.33
CA THR A 13 8.39 5.60 3.53
C THR A 13 7.82 7.02 3.60
N ALA A 14 8.66 8.04 3.36
CA ALA A 14 8.24 9.44 3.34
C ALA A 14 7.25 9.73 2.21
N LEU A 15 7.46 9.16 1.02
CA LEU A 15 6.54 9.31 -0.11
C LEU A 15 5.17 8.67 0.17
N ILE A 16 5.16 7.44 0.71
CA ILE A 16 3.94 6.73 1.10
C ILE A 16 3.22 7.50 2.21
N PHE A 17 3.96 7.97 3.22
CA PHE A 17 3.43 8.82 4.27
C PHE A 17 2.77 10.08 3.68
N ALA A 18 3.46 10.81 2.84
CA ALA A 18 2.94 12.04 2.22
C ALA A 18 1.66 11.76 1.40
N GLY A 19 1.66 10.74 0.55
CA GLY A 19 0.49 10.37 -0.25
C GLY A 19 -0.70 9.92 0.60
N THR A 20 -0.46 9.26 1.74
CA THR A 20 -1.50 8.83 2.68
C THR A 20 -2.00 9.99 3.53
N TYR A 21 -1.10 10.86 3.99
CA TYR A 21 -1.41 11.94 4.91
C TYR A 21 -2.10 13.13 4.24
N THR A 22 -1.71 13.47 3.01
CA THR A 22 -2.18 14.69 2.33
C THR A 22 -3.60 14.55 1.80
N PHE A 23 -3.94 13.39 1.22
CA PHE A 23 -5.25 13.16 0.59
C PHE A 23 -6.09 12.23 1.46
N LYS A 24 -6.70 12.78 2.51
CA LYS A 24 -7.54 12.04 3.46
C LYS A 24 -8.98 12.48 3.41
N ILE A 25 -9.90 11.51 3.38
CA ILE A 25 -11.33 11.73 3.55
C ILE A 25 -11.76 11.03 4.84
N PRO A 26 -12.15 11.74 5.90
CA PRO A 26 -12.54 11.15 7.18
C PRO A 26 -13.75 10.22 7.04
N ILE A 27 -13.76 9.13 7.82
CA ILE A 27 -14.87 8.20 7.93
C ILE A 27 -15.35 8.21 9.39
N ALA A 28 -16.38 8.98 9.68
CA ALA A 28 -16.85 9.21 11.05
C ALA A 28 -17.22 7.93 11.81
N ILE A 29 -17.80 6.93 11.13
CA ILE A 29 -18.25 5.67 11.74
C ILE A 29 -17.12 4.80 12.29
N THR A 30 -15.87 5.00 11.81
CA THR A 30 -14.70 4.19 12.21
C THR A 30 -13.63 4.98 12.93
N GLY A 31 -13.77 6.30 13.02
CA GLY A 31 -12.71 7.19 13.49
C GLY A 31 -11.43 7.15 12.66
N GLY A 32 -11.50 6.53 11.47
CA GLY A 32 -10.42 6.46 10.50
C GLY A 32 -10.66 7.37 9.30
N TYR A 33 -9.97 7.10 8.20
CA TYR A 33 -10.10 7.84 6.95
C TYR A 33 -9.81 6.95 5.74
N THR A 34 -10.22 7.38 4.55
CA THR A 34 -9.78 6.81 3.27
C THR A 34 -8.76 7.75 2.60
N HIS A 35 -7.88 7.23 1.75
CA HIS A 35 -6.76 7.99 1.19
C HIS A 35 -6.30 7.42 -0.16
N LEU A 36 -5.46 8.17 -0.89
CA LEU A 36 -4.88 7.74 -2.17
C LEU A 36 -3.46 7.17 -2.05
N GLY A 37 -2.95 6.94 -0.85
CA GLY A 37 -1.58 6.48 -0.61
C GLY A 37 -1.26 5.08 -1.13
N ASP A 38 -2.27 4.26 -1.46
CA ASP A 38 -2.07 2.89 -1.92
C ASP A 38 -1.28 2.82 -3.23
N CYS A 39 -1.45 3.81 -4.12
CA CYS A 39 -0.66 3.89 -5.34
C CYS A 39 0.85 4.00 -5.06
N ALA A 40 1.23 4.79 -4.05
CA ALA A 40 2.64 4.92 -3.65
C ALA A 40 3.20 3.61 -3.06
N ILE A 41 2.37 2.81 -2.38
CA ILE A 41 2.75 1.48 -1.90
C ILE A 41 3.05 0.54 -3.07
N PHE A 42 2.15 0.44 -4.04
CA PHE A 42 2.33 -0.42 -5.21
C PHE A 42 3.56 -0.03 -6.03
N VAL A 43 3.73 1.25 -6.30
CA VAL A 43 4.94 1.78 -6.97
C VAL A 43 6.19 1.48 -6.15
N GLY A 44 6.13 1.64 -4.83
CA GLY A 44 7.22 1.34 -3.90
C GLY A 44 7.68 -0.11 -3.96
N VAL A 45 6.75 -1.06 -4.05
CA VAL A 45 7.07 -2.49 -4.22
C VAL A 45 7.78 -2.74 -5.55
N MET A 46 7.35 -2.10 -6.63
CA MET A 46 8.02 -2.25 -7.94
C MET A 46 9.44 -1.72 -7.95
N LEU A 47 9.71 -0.64 -7.20
CA LEU A 47 11.04 -0.01 -7.15
C LEU A 47 11.99 -0.68 -6.16
N LEU A 48 11.51 -1.04 -4.97
CA LEU A 48 12.35 -1.53 -3.87
C LEU A 48 12.33 -3.06 -3.74
N GLY A 49 11.39 -3.72 -4.43
CA GLY A 49 11.14 -5.14 -4.25
C GLY A 49 10.31 -5.45 -3.01
N ARG A 50 9.97 -6.72 -2.86
CA ARG A 50 8.99 -7.22 -1.89
C ARG A 50 9.28 -6.82 -0.44
N LYS A 51 10.51 -7.07 0.06
CA LYS A 51 10.83 -6.89 1.48
C LYS A 51 10.94 -5.42 1.87
N ASP A 52 11.66 -4.65 1.09
CA ASP A 52 11.93 -3.24 1.37
C ASP A 52 10.69 -2.37 1.07
N GLY A 53 9.95 -2.71 0.02
CA GLY A 53 8.65 -2.12 -0.28
C GLY A 53 7.62 -2.38 0.81
N ALA A 54 7.56 -3.59 1.36
CA ALA A 54 6.66 -3.91 2.47
C ALA A 54 7.01 -3.15 3.75
N LEU A 55 8.31 -3.03 4.07
CA LEU A 55 8.75 -2.25 5.22
C LEU A 55 8.39 -0.77 5.07
N ALA A 56 8.65 -0.20 3.88
CA ALA A 56 8.30 1.18 3.58
C ALA A 56 6.78 1.41 3.64
N ALA A 57 5.98 0.47 3.12
CA ALA A 57 4.52 0.52 3.16
C ALA A 57 3.97 0.51 4.59
N ALA A 58 4.44 -0.45 5.40
CA ALA A 58 4.04 -0.59 6.79
C ALA A 58 4.35 0.67 7.60
N LEU A 59 5.59 1.16 7.51
CA LEU A 59 6.04 2.34 8.24
C LEU A 59 5.34 3.62 7.76
N GLY A 60 5.28 3.87 6.45
CA GLY A 60 4.72 5.10 5.90
C GLY A 60 3.23 5.25 6.20
N ALA A 61 2.45 4.17 6.03
CA ALA A 61 1.03 4.20 6.31
C ALA A 61 0.73 4.29 7.82
N ALA A 62 1.45 3.54 8.66
CA ALA A 62 1.27 3.61 10.11
C ALA A 62 1.67 4.97 10.70
N LEU A 63 2.72 5.61 10.18
CA LEU A 63 3.09 6.97 10.57
C LEU A 63 2.00 7.98 10.21
N SER A 64 1.31 7.79 9.07
CA SER A 64 0.17 8.63 8.71
C SER A 64 -0.98 8.51 9.71
N ASP A 65 -1.30 7.30 10.17
CA ASP A 65 -2.32 7.07 11.19
C ASP A 65 -1.92 7.71 12.52
N LEU A 66 -0.67 7.52 12.93
CA LEU A 66 -0.13 8.07 14.16
C LEU A 66 -0.24 9.61 14.20
N LEU A 67 0.25 10.27 13.15
CA LEU A 67 0.23 11.74 13.06
C LEU A 67 -1.15 12.32 12.77
N SER A 68 -2.09 11.48 12.31
CA SER A 68 -3.50 11.86 12.14
C SER A 68 -4.33 11.70 13.40
N GLY A 69 -3.75 11.19 14.50
CA GLY A 69 -4.47 10.87 15.72
C GLY A 69 -5.34 9.62 15.65
N ALA A 70 -5.23 8.83 14.57
CA ALA A 70 -5.97 7.58 14.37
C ALA A 70 -5.29 6.39 15.09
N MET A 71 -5.05 6.54 16.39
CA MET A 71 -4.24 5.60 17.20
C MET A 71 -4.71 4.14 17.10
N LEU A 72 -6.03 3.91 17.04
CA LEU A 72 -6.62 2.58 16.91
C LEU A 72 -6.13 1.86 15.64
N TRP A 73 -5.81 2.62 14.59
CA TRP A 73 -5.47 2.10 13.28
C TRP A 73 -3.96 1.90 13.06
N VAL A 74 -3.10 2.48 13.89
CA VAL A 74 -1.63 2.43 13.71
C VAL A 74 -1.12 1.00 13.53
N LEU A 75 -1.44 0.11 14.49
CA LEU A 75 -0.98 -1.27 14.44
C LEU A 75 -1.68 -2.10 13.34
N PRO A 76 -3.01 -2.06 13.20
CA PRO A 76 -3.68 -2.72 12.08
C PRO A 76 -3.14 -2.29 10.73
N THR A 77 -2.98 -1.00 10.48
CA THR A 77 -2.45 -0.46 9.23
C THR A 77 -1.03 -0.93 8.96
N PHE A 78 -0.16 -0.89 9.97
CA PHE A 78 1.20 -1.42 9.84
C PHE A 78 1.21 -2.85 9.32
N ILE A 79 0.41 -3.72 9.92
CA ILE A 79 0.33 -5.15 9.57
C ILE A 79 -0.32 -5.32 8.18
N ILE A 80 -1.48 -4.72 7.95
CA ILE A 80 -2.25 -4.91 6.72
C ILE A 80 -1.49 -4.36 5.50
N LYS A 81 -0.91 -3.16 5.59
CA LYS A 81 -0.16 -2.56 4.48
C LYS A 81 1.15 -3.28 4.21
N GLY A 82 1.80 -3.78 5.26
CA GLY A 82 2.97 -4.65 5.11
C GLY A 82 2.63 -5.95 4.37
N ILE A 83 1.56 -6.65 4.76
CA ILE A 83 1.11 -7.90 4.13
C ILE A 83 0.64 -7.64 2.69
N MET A 84 -0.14 -6.59 2.45
CA MET A 84 -0.56 -6.17 1.11
C MET A 84 0.64 -6.01 0.17
N ALA A 85 1.67 -5.29 0.59
CA ALA A 85 2.88 -5.07 -0.18
C ALA A 85 3.70 -6.37 -0.37
N LEU A 86 3.77 -7.22 0.65
CA LEU A 86 4.41 -8.55 0.56
C LEU A 86 3.71 -9.45 -0.47
N ILE A 87 2.38 -9.47 -0.49
CA ILE A 87 1.59 -10.28 -1.45
C ILE A 87 1.84 -9.79 -2.87
N MET A 88 1.77 -8.47 -3.11
CA MET A 88 2.08 -7.91 -4.42
C MET A 88 3.50 -8.30 -4.86
N GLY A 89 4.48 -8.09 -4.00
CA GLY A 89 5.87 -8.41 -4.32
C GLY A 89 6.11 -9.89 -4.51
N LEU A 90 5.38 -10.77 -3.80
CA LEU A 90 5.42 -12.22 -4.00
C LEU A 90 4.89 -12.60 -5.39
N ALA A 91 3.80 -11.98 -5.83
CA ALA A 91 3.25 -12.19 -7.17
C ALA A 91 4.26 -11.78 -8.25
N VAL A 92 4.87 -10.60 -8.11
CA VAL A 92 5.84 -10.07 -9.08
C VAL A 92 7.14 -10.88 -9.12
N GLU A 93 7.70 -11.22 -7.95
CA GLU A 93 9.04 -11.79 -7.87
C GLU A 93 9.07 -13.32 -8.01
N LYS A 94 8.01 -14.02 -7.60
CA LYS A 94 8.03 -15.48 -7.50
C LYS A 94 6.94 -16.21 -8.26
N LEU A 95 5.70 -15.69 -8.25
CA LEU A 95 4.58 -16.40 -8.88
C LEU A 95 4.52 -16.14 -10.38
N MET A 96 4.84 -14.92 -10.81
CA MET A 96 4.71 -14.50 -12.21
C MET A 96 5.88 -13.61 -12.65
N PRO A 97 7.15 -14.03 -12.46
CA PRO A 97 8.32 -13.18 -12.72
C PRO A 97 8.46 -12.79 -14.20
N GLU A 98 8.01 -13.64 -15.12
CA GLU A 98 8.12 -13.42 -16.58
C GLU A 98 6.80 -12.89 -17.19
N HIS A 99 5.71 -12.82 -16.39
CA HIS A 99 4.43 -12.42 -16.92
C HIS A 99 4.34 -10.90 -17.02
N ARG A 100 4.07 -10.38 -18.23
CA ARG A 100 4.00 -8.94 -18.52
C ARG A 100 3.12 -8.14 -17.55
N TYR A 101 2.04 -8.74 -17.08
CA TYR A 101 1.05 -8.13 -16.17
C TYR A 101 1.08 -8.72 -14.76
N GLY A 102 2.15 -9.41 -14.37
CA GLY A 102 2.30 -10.01 -13.04
C GLY A 102 2.16 -8.98 -11.91
N TRP A 103 2.61 -7.74 -12.16
CA TRP A 103 2.48 -6.63 -11.24
C TRP A 103 1.00 -6.21 -11.03
N LEU A 104 0.18 -6.19 -12.08
CA LEU A 104 -1.24 -5.84 -11.97
C LEU A 104 -2.01 -6.92 -11.18
N ILE A 105 -1.72 -8.19 -11.43
CA ILE A 105 -2.29 -9.29 -10.64
C ILE A 105 -1.86 -9.17 -9.18
N GLY A 106 -0.60 -8.81 -8.94
CA GLY A 106 -0.09 -8.55 -7.59
C GLY A 106 -0.80 -7.39 -6.88
N GLU A 107 -1.08 -6.29 -7.57
CA GLU A 107 -1.87 -5.16 -7.05
C GLU A 107 -3.29 -5.60 -6.65
N VAL A 108 -3.95 -6.38 -7.52
CA VAL A 108 -5.30 -6.89 -7.24
C VAL A 108 -5.30 -7.81 -6.04
N LEU A 109 -4.37 -8.77 -5.96
CA LEU A 109 -4.26 -9.69 -4.81
C LEU A 109 -3.95 -8.95 -3.52
N GLY A 110 -3.01 -8.00 -3.55
CA GLY A 110 -2.71 -7.13 -2.41
C GLY A 110 -3.91 -6.28 -2.00
N GLY A 111 -4.63 -5.73 -2.98
CA GLY A 111 -5.84 -4.95 -2.75
C GLY A 111 -6.97 -5.76 -2.10
N VAL A 112 -7.21 -6.98 -2.56
CA VAL A 112 -8.18 -7.89 -1.92
C VAL A 112 -7.77 -8.20 -0.48
N CYS A 113 -6.48 -8.50 -0.25
CA CYS A 113 -5.96 -8.75 1.09
C CYS A 113 -6.19 -7.55 2.03
N GLN A 114 -5.96 -6.34 1.55
CA GLN A 114 -6.20 -5.13 2.34
C GLN A 114 -7.70 -4.97 2.68
N ILE A 115 -8.60 -5.16 1.71
CA ILE A 115 -10.05 -5.07 1.96
C ILE A 115 -10.45 -6.06 3.05
N VAL A 116 -10.09 -7.33 2.89
CA VAL A 116 -10.39 -8.38 3.88
C VAL A 116 -9.78 -8.04 5.24
N GLY A 117 -8.50 -7.65 5.28
CA GLY A 117 -7.79 -7.33 6.52
C GLY A 117 -8.46 -6.20 7.30
N TYR A 118 -8.79 -5.09 6.65
CA TYR A 118 -9.49 -3.98 7.31
C TYR A 118 -10.90 -4.35 7.75
N GLN A 119 -11.63 -5.18 7.00
CA GLN A 119 -12.97 -5.59 7.42
C GLN A 119 -12.91 -6.51 8.65
N LEU A 120 -11.97 -7.45 8.70
CA LEU A 120 -11.77 -8.30 9.87
C LEU A 120 -11.44 -7.47 11.12
N VAL A 121 -10.54 -6.50 10.99
CA VAL A 121 -10.20 -5.59 12.11
C VAL A 121 -11.42 -4.78 12.56
N LYS A 122 -12.23 -4.26 11.64
CA LYS A 122 -13.45 -3.51 11.98
C LYS A 122 -14.50 -4.37 12.69
N ILE A 123 -14.67 -5.63 12.27
CA ILE A 123 -15.59 -6.57 12.95
C ILE A 123 -15.17 -6.74 14.41
N VAL A 124 -13.87 -6.88 14.66
CA VAL A 124 -13.34 -7.16 16.02
C VAL A 124 -13.29 -5.90 16.88
N LEU A 125 -12.80 -4.78 16.33
CA LEU A 125 -12.52 -3.57 17.13
C LEU A 125 -13.68 -2.57 17.18
N ILE A 126 -14.64 -2.65 16.26
CA ILE A 126 -15.75 -1.67 16.18
C ILE A 126 -17.09 -2.41 16.20
N SER A 127 -17.52 -2.94 15.06
CA SER A 127 -18.73 -3.76 14.91
C SER A 127 -18.86 -4.35 13.51
N PRO A 128 -19.62 -5.45 13.34
CA PRO A 128 -19.94 -5.98 12.02
C PRO A 128 -20.68 -4.97 11.12
N ALA A 129 -21.56 -4.15 11.72
CA ALA A 129 -22.30 -3.13 10.97
C ALA A 129 -21.36 -2.07 10.38
N ALA A 130 -20.36 -1.59 11.15
CA ALA A 130 -19.35 -0.66 10.67
C ALA A 130 -18.48 -1.26 9.56
N ALA A 131 -18.14 -2.55 9.67
CA ALA A 131 -17.42 -3.24 8.62
C ALA A 131 -18.22 -3.23 7.31
N ILE A 132 -19.48 -3.67 7.32
CA ILE A 132 -20.35 -3.71 6.14
C ILE A 132 -20.52 -2.31 5.54
N ALA A 133 -20.82 -1.30 6.36
CA ALA A 133 -21.04 0.08 5.92
C ALA A 133 -19.82 0.71 5.21
N THR A 134 -18.61 0.24 5.53
CA THR A 134 -17.36 0.79 4.96
C THR A 134 -16.77 -0.04 3.80
N ILE A 135 -17.42 -1.14 3.40
CA ILE A 135 -16.97 -1.92 2.22
C ILE A 135 -16.86 -1.05 0.95
N PRO A 136 -17.87 -0.23 0.59
CA PRO A 136 -17.76 0.59 -0.62
C PRO A 136 -16.57 1.54 -0.57
N THR A 137 -16.33 2.18 0.56
CA THR A 137 -15.25 3.17 0.72
C THR A 137 -13.86 2.54 0.57
N ILE A 138 -13.59 1.41 1.24
CA ILE A 138 -12.29 0.74 1.14
C ILE A 138 -12.09 0.14 -0.27
N THR A 139 -13.16 -0.34 -0.90
CA THR A 139 -13.10 -0.87 -2.26
C THR A 139 -12.78 0.23 -3.27
N MET A 140 -13.44 1.39 -3.17
CA MET A 140 -13.13 2.54 -4.03
C MET A 140 -11.70 3.04 -3.83
N GLN A 141 -11.23 3.12 -2.58
CA GLN A 141 -9.83 3.46 -2.27
C GLN A 141 -8.86 2.50 -2.97
N THR A 142 -9.11 1.19 -2.84
CA THR A 142 -8.26 0.15 -3.42
C THR A 142 -8.23 0.23 -4.95
N ILE A 143 -9.41 0.38 -5.59
CA ILE A 143 -9.51 0.51 -7.04
C ILE A 143 -8.79 1.76 -7.52
N ALA A 144 -8.98 2.91 -6.88
CA ALA A 144 -8.29 4.15 -7.21
C ALA A 144 -6.76 3.98 -7.08
N GLY A 145 -6.29 3.34 -6.01
CA GLY A 145 -4.88 3.03 -5.80
C GLY A 145 -4.29 2.17 -6.92
N ILE A 146 -4.99 1.09 -7.30
CA ILE A 146 -4.59 0.20 -8.40
C ILE A 146 -4.56 0.97 -9.73
N VAL A 147 -5.61 1.71 -10.08
CA VAL A 147 -5.67 2.45 -11.36
C VAL A 147 -4.53 3.45 -11.47
N ILE A 148 -4.30 4.26 -10.43
CA ILE A 148 -3.23 5.27 -10.45
C ILE A 148 -1.86 4.59 -10.51
N ALA A 149 -1.62 3.55 -9.71
CA ALA A 149 -0.36 2.81 -9.71
C ALA A 149 -0.11 2.15 -11.07
N SER A 150 -1.14 1.55 -11.68
CA SER A 150 -1.05 0.92 -12.99
C SER A 150 -0.60 1.91 -14.08
N VAL A 151 -1.13 3.13 -14.07
CA VAL A 151 -0.70 4.19 -15.00
C VAL A 151 0.76 4.54 -14.76
N VAL A 152 1.15 4.79 -13.51
CA VAL A 152 2.52 5.15 -13.15
C VAL A 152 3.51 4.03 -13.51
N ILE A 153 3.21 2.78 -13.15
CA ILE A 153 4.08 1.62 -13.43
C ILE A 153 4.23 1.42 -14.94
N THR A 154 3.16 1.56 -15.71
CA THR A 154 3.21 1.46 -17.18
C THR A 154 4.15 2.52 -17.78
N ILE A 155 4.05 3.77 -17.33
CA ILE A 155 4.94 4.86 -17.76
C ILE A 155 6.39 4.56 -17.36
N MET A 156 6.62 4.07 -16.14
CA MET A 156 7.96 3.73 -15.67
C MET A 156 8.58 2.57 -16.45
N GLN A 157 7.79 1.57 -16.84
CA GLN A 157 8.25 0.46 -17.67
C GLN A 157 8.57 0.92 -19.10
N SER A 158 7.73 1.77 -19.70
CA SER A 158 7.98 2.29 -21.04
C SER A 158 9.23 3.16 -21.14
N SER A 159 9.62 3.83 -20.06
CA SER A 159 10.82 4.67 -19.98
C SER A 159 12.09 3.93 -19.53
N ASN A 160 12.04 2.61 -19.31
CA ASN A 160 13.11 1.78 -18.72
C ASN A 160 13.61 2.33 -17.35
N LEU A 161 12.79 3.14 -16.69
CA LEU A 161 13.17 3.80 -15.44
C LEU A 161 13.37 2.80 -14.31
N VAL A 162 12.53 1.76 -14.25
CA VAL A 162 12.63 0.68 -13.24
C VAL A 162 13.98 -0.01 -13.30
N GLU A 163 14.46 -0.34 -14.51
CA GLU A 163 15.77 -0.98 -14.69
C GLU A 163 16.93 -0.07 -14.33
N ARG A 164 16.85 1.20 -14.68
CA ARG A 164 17.88 2.20 -14.35
C ARG A 164 18.02 2.37 -12.83
N LEU A 165 16.89 2.49 -12.11
CA LEU A 165 16.88 2.66 -10.66
C LEU A 165 17.32 1.41 -9.88
N LYS A 166 17.11 0.20 -10.44
CA LYS A 166 17.62 -1.03 -9.83
C LYS A 166 19.13 -1.22 -9.98
N ARG A 167 19.75 -0.61 -11.00
CA ARG A 167 21.20 -0.68 -11.28
C ARG A 167 22.03 0.36 -10.51
N SER A 168 21.44 1.47 -10.06
CA SER A 168 22.08 2.53 -9.28
C SER A 168 22.11 2.22 -7.77
#